data_1daa7d167f635aff15068ef1337103f2
#
_entry.id   1daa7d167f635aff15068ef1337103f2
#
_cell.length_a   1.000
_cell.length_b   1.000
_cell.length_c   1.000
_cell.angle_alpha   90.00
_cell.angle_beta   90.00
_cell.angle_gamma   90.00
#
_symmetry.space_group_name_H-M   'P 1'
#
loop_
_entity.id
_entity.type
_entity.pdbx_description
1 polymer ?
#
loop_
_entity_poly.entity_id
_entity_poly.type
_entity_poly.pdbx_seq_one_letter_code
_entity_poly.pdbx_strand_id
1 'polypeptide(L)'
;AMVNKPILDSIFEPALVKEMQESGKIRSFKEGDVIIDYGKYIRMMPLILSGTIKVFRMDENGKEILLYYLSSNESCSMAYSCCVEAKKSEIKAIAEDDVELLAIPHDKLDEWLCKYSSWKNYIMRSFNERFLELLKSIETIAFHKLDERLISYLKEKQRLSGSSIVKASHYLIADELATSRVVISRLLKQLENDKKIILYRNEIKLMSGFKNN
;
A
#
# COMPACT_ATOMS: atom_id res chain seq x y z
N ALA A 1 -3.52 33.45 -1.88
CA ALA A 1 -3.94 32.46 -2.89
C ALA A 1 -5.22 31.82 -2.40
N MET A 2 -6.28 31.79 -3.25
CA MET A 2 -7.53 31.10 -2.87
C MET A 2 -7.26 29.60 -2.84
N VAL A 3 -7.48 28.99 -1.68
CA VAL A 3 -7.52 27.53 -1.54
C VAL A 3 -8.51 26.99 -2.58
N ASN A 4 -8.19 25.87 -3.20
CA ASN A 4 -9.06 25.22 -4.20
C ASN A 4 -10.37 24.77 -3.51
N LYS A 5 -11.23 25.76 -3.24
CA LYS A 5 -12.45 25.67 -2.43
C LYS A 5 -13.39 24.53 -2.86
N PRO A 6 -13.61 24.28 -4.17
CA PRO A 6 -14.54 23.25 -4.61
C PRO A 6 -14.16 21.83 -4.13
N ILE A 7 -12.88 21.55 -3.95
CA ILE A 7 -12.40 20.23 -3.55
C ILE A 7 -12.61 20.01 -2.05
N LEU A 8 -12.25 20.99 -1.23
CA LEU A 8 -12.45 20.91 0.23
C LEU A 8 -13.95 20.87 0.59
N ASP A 9 -14.78 21.65 -0.10
CA ASP A 9 -16.23 21.69 0.09
C ASP A 9 -16.92 20.36 -0.23
N SER A 10 -16.32 19.51 -1.07
CA SER A 10 -16.85 18.16 -1.37
C SER A 10 -16.53 17.12 -0.31
N ILE A 11 -15.50 17.35 0.51
CA ILE A 11 -15.00 16.37 1.50
C ILE A 11 -15.40 16.77 2.92
N PHE A 12 -15.36 18.06 3.23
CA PHE A 12 -15.50 18.59 4.57
C PHE A 12 -16.72 19.49 4.73
N GLU A 13 -17.27 19.52 5.93
CA GLU A 13 -18.37 20.40 6.27
C GLU A 13 -17.95 21.87 6.21
N PRO A 14 -18.86 22.79 5.81
CA PRO A 14 -18.51 24.21 5.55
C PRO A 14 -17.82 24.92 6.71
N ALA A 15 -18.20 24.60 7.96
CA ALA A 15 -17.58 25.21 9.13
C ALA A 15 -16.12 24.79 9.28
N LEU A 16 -15.78 23.52 8.98
CA LEU A 16 -14.41 23.03 8.98
C LEU A 16 -13.60 23.66 7.86
N VAL A 17 -14.15 23.74 6.64
CA VAL A 17 -13.47 24.39 5.51
C VAL A 17 -13.08 25.82 5.85
N LYS A 18 -13.96 26.55 6.54
CA LYS A 18 -13.66 27.91 7.02
C LYS A 18 -12.48 27.92 8.00
N GLU A 19 -12.48 27.03 9.00
CA GLU A 19 -11.35 26.91 9.95
C GLU A 19 -10.05 26.48 9.27
N MET A 20 -10.11 25.59 8.27
CA MET A 20 -8.95 25.21 7.46
C MET A 20 -8.35 26.39 6.71
N GLN A 21 -9.18 27.28 6.18
CA GLN A 21 -8.74 28.49 5.47
C GLN A 21 -8.13 29.53 6.43
N GLU A 22 -8.66 29.64 7.62
CA GLU A 22 -8.18 30.58 8.65
C GLU A 22 -6.89 30.10 9.33
N SER A 23 -6.76 28.80 9.63
CA SER A 23 -5.65 28.22 10.40
C SER A 23 -4.56 27.63 9.52
N GLY A 24 -4.94 27.09 8.35
CA GLY A 24 -4.00 26.44 7.44
C GLY A 24 -3.20 27.43 6.60
N LYS A 25 -2.05 26.99 6.12
CA LYS A 25 -1.19 27.78 5.22
C LYS A 25 -0.93 27.00 3.94
N ILE A 26 -1.19 27.64 2.80
CA ILE A 26 -0.81 27.09 1.51
C ILE A 26 0.72 27.11 1.40
N ARG A 27 1.28 25.98 0.98
CA ARG A 27 2.69 25.79 0.70
C ARG A 27 2.85 25.19 -0.69
N SER A 28 3.82 25.71 -1.44
CA SER A 28 4.18 25.19 -2.76
C SER A 28 5.60 24.61 -2.70
N PHE A 29 5.80 23.49 -3.36
CA PHE A 29 7.06 22.79 -3.46
C PHE A 29 7.33 22.43 -4.91
N LYS A 30 8.59 22.43 -5.30
CA LYS A 30 9.04 22.01 -6.62
C LYS A 30 9.38 20.53 -6.62
N GLU A 31 9.38 19.91 -7.82
CA GLU A 31 9.88 18.55 -8.00
C GLU A 31 11.22 18.36 -7.28
N GLY A 32 11.32 17.31 -6.46
CA GLY A 32 12.50 16.98 -5.66
C GLY A 32 12.60 17.65 -4.29
N ASP A 33 11.77 18.64 -3.99
CA ASP A 33 11.79 19.30 -2.68
C ASP A 33 11.40 18.34 -1.55
N VAL A 34 12.10 18.41 -0.43
CA VAL A 34 11.80 17.64 0.78
C VAL A 34 10.76 18.39 1.61
N ILE A 35 9.60 17.76 1.77
CA ILE A 35 8.45 18.32 2.53
C ILE A 35 8.52 17.90 3.99
N ILE A 36 8.85 16.63 4.25
CA ILE A 36 9.07 16.05 5.59
C ILE A 36 10.38 15.27 5.54
N ASP A 37 11.20 15.39 6.58
CA ASP A 37 12.47 14.70 6.66
C ASP A 37 12.59 13.86 7.94
N TYR A 38 13.43 12.83 7.90
CA TYR A 38 13.72 11.96 9.04
C TYR A 38 14.21 12.72 10.25
N GLY A 39 13.78 12.28 11.41
CA GLY A 39 14.25 12.81 12.69
C GLY A 39 13.80 14.23 13.02
N LYS A 40 13.02 14.87 12.18
CA LYS A 40 12.43 16.19 12.42
C LYS A 40 11.06 16.07 13.08
N TYR A 41 10.71 17.01 13.94
CA TYR A 41 9.36 17.11 14.48
C TYR A 41 8.40 17.64 13.40
N ILE A 42 7.31 16.93 13.16
CA ILE A 42 6.27 17.35 12.23
C ILE A 42 5.31 18.26 12.98
N ARG A 43 5.26 19.53 12.61
CA ARG A 43 4.38 20.54 13.23
C ARG A 43 3.16 20.88 12.39
N MET A 44 3.02 20.25 11.24
CA MET A 44 1.92 20.44 10.32
C MET A 44 1.59 19.13 9.60
N MET A 45 0.32 18.89 9.34
CA MET A 45 -0.12 17.79 8.49
C MET A 45 -0.36 18.33 7.07
N PRO A 46 0.27 17.75 6.05
CA PRO A 46 0.02 18.13 4.66
C PRO A 46 -1.29 17.53 4.16
N LEU A 47 -2.22 18.38 3.68
CA LEU A 47 -3.35 17.99 2.84
C LEU A 47 -3.05 18.45 1.42
N ILE A 48 -2.92 17.51 0.49
CA ILE A 48 -2.46 17.78 -0.87
C ILE A 48 -3.61 18.39 -1.68
N LEU A 49 -3.37 19.54 -2.28
CA LEU A 49 -4.32 20.24 -3.14
C LEU A 49 -4.06 19.92 -4.62
N SER A 50 -2.79 19.80 -5.01
CA SER A 50 -2.36 19.40 -6.35
C SER A 50 -0.97 18.79 -6.32
N GLY A 51 -0.64 17.98 -7.33
CA GLY A 51 0.63 17.30 -7.46
C GLY A 51 0.69 15.96 -6.70
N THR A 52 1.87 15.39 -6.65
CA THR A 52 2.14 14.05 -6.10
C THR A 52 3.33 14.09 -5.15
N ILE A 53 3.22 13.37 -4.04
CA ILE A 53 4.30 13.23 -3.03
C ILE A 53 4.66 11.75 -2.91
N LYS A 54 5.96 11.46 -2.87
CA LYS A 54 6.51 10.14 -2.50
C LYS A 54 6.79 10.10 -1.01
N VAL A 55 6.37 9.02 -0.35
CA VAL A 55 6.63 8.79 1.07
C VAL A 55 7.56 7.61 1.24
N PHE A 56 8.68 7.83 1.89
CA PHE A 56 9.72 6.84 2.16
C PHE A 56 9.85 6.56 3.65
N ARG A 57 10.30 5.36 3.96
CA ARG A 57 10.79 4.97 5.28
C ARG A 57 12.17 4.36 5.16
N MET A 58 13.00 4.51 6.17
CA MET A 58 14.31 3.88 6.26
C MET A 58 14.18 2.49 6.91
N ASP A 59 14.78 1.48 6.32
CA ASP A 59 14.88 0.15 6.92
C ASP A 59 15.98 0.10 7.98
N GLU A 60 16.13 -1.05 8.65
CA GLU A 60 17.14 -1.27 9.70
C GLU A 60 18.59 -1.13 9.19
N ASN A 61 18.80 -1.27 7.87
CA ASN A 61 20.11 -1.15 7.22
C ASN A 61 20.38 0.27 6.68
N GLY A 62 19.47 1.21 6.91
CA GLY A 62 19.58 2.58 6.43
C GLY A 62 19.20 2.77 4.96
N LYS A 63 18.54 1.78 4.32
CA LYS A 63 18.05 1.89 2.94
C LYS A 63 16.65 2.50 2.93
N GLU A 64 16.45 3.47 2.05
CA GLU A 64 15.11 4.04 1.83
C GLU A 64 14.20 3.08 1.05
N ILE A 65 13.01 2.86 1.59
CA ILE A 65 11.95 2.07 0.98
C ILE A 65 10.79 3.01 0.68
N LEU A 66 10.36 3.06 -0.58
CA LEU A 66 9.15 3.76 -0.98
C LEU A 66 7.94 3.03 -0.40
N LEU A 67 7.16 3.71 0.44
CA LEU A 67 5.96 3.15 1.04
C LEU A 67 4.74 3.33 0.14
N TYR A 68 4.48 4.57 -0.27
CA TYR A 68 3.32 4.93 -1.11
C TYR A 68 3.48 6.33 -1.71
N TYR A 69 2.60 6.62 -2.65
CA TYR A 69 2.38 7.96 -3.19
C TYR A 69 1.15 8.59 -2.54
N LEU A 70 1.15 9.90 -2.47
CA LEU A 70 0.01 10.72 -2.08
C LEU A 70 -0.31 11.69 -3.19
N SER A 71 -1.57 11.82 -3.55
CA SER A 71 -2.07 12.71 -4.59
C SER A 71 -3.13 13.68 -4.04
N SER A 72 -3.75 14.43 -4.91
CA SER A 72 -4.77 15.43 -4.52
C SER A 72 -5.86 14.83 -3.64
N ASN A 73 -6.23 15.56 -2.60
CA ASN A 73 -7.21 15.20 -1.56
C ASN A 73 -6.74 14.14 -0.56
N GLU A 74 -5.51 13.66 -0.68
CA GLU A 74 -4.92 12.75 0.27
C GLU A 74 -4.07 13.48 1.30
N SER A 75 -3.85 12.84 2.42
CA SER A 75 -3.04 13.33 3.52
C SER A 75 -2.18 12.19 4.07
N CYS A 76 -1.07 12.55 4.67
CA CYS A 76 -0.13 11.59 5.20
C CYS A 76 -0.55 11.11 6.59
N SER A 77 -1.11 9.89 6.69
CA SER A 77 -1.48 9.27 7.97
C SER A 77 -0.29 9.11 8.93
N MET A 78 0.91 8.86 8.40
CA MET A 78 2.14 8.80 9.21
C MET A 78 2.52 10.18 9.78
N ALA A 79 2.36 11.25 8.98
CA ALA A 79 2.56 12.62 9.47
C ALA A 79 1.53 12.98 10.55
N TYR A 80 0.26 12.56 10.39
CA TYR A 80 -0.76 12.71 11.39
C TYR A 80 -0.37 12.07 12.73
N SER A 81 0.02 10.78 12.72
CA SER A 81 0.47 10.07 13.92
C SER A 81 1.65 10.78 14.60
N CYS A 82 2.66 11.20 13.84
CA CYS A 82 3.81 11.91 14.38
C CYS A 82 3.44 13.26 15.00
N CYS A 83 2.48 13.98 14.41
CA CYS A 83 1.97 15.24 14.97
C CYS A 83 1.27 15.02 16.30
N VAL A 84 0.33 14.07 16.36
CA VAL A 84 -0.49 13.79 17.56
C VAL A 84 0.36 13.24 18.70
N GLU A 85 1.31 12.36 18.41
CA GLU A 85 2.18 11.75 19.42
C GLU A 85 3.41 12.61 19.77
N ALA A 86 3.57 13.78 19.15
CA ALA A 86 4.73 14.65 19.28
C ALA A 86 6.08 13.92 19.08
N LYS A 87 6.11 13.00 18.12
CA LYS A 87 7.27 12.19 17.75
C LYS A 87 8.08 12.81 16.61
N LYS A 88 9.34 12.45 16.55
CA LYS A 88 10.17 12.71 15.38
C LYS A 88 9.72 11.87 14.20
N SER A 89 9.81 12.42 13.00
CA SER A 89 9.42 11.72 11.79
C SER A 89 10.26 10.48 11.52
N GLU A 90 9.59 9.36 11.31
CA GLU A 90 10.18 8.12 10.81
C GLU A 90 10.07 8.00 9.28
N ILE A 91 9.49 9.03 8.64
CA ILE A 91 9.31 9.08 7.20
C ILE A 91 10.00 10.29 6.58
N LYS A 92 10.25 10.19 5.27
CA LYS A 92 10.65 11.29 4.41
C LYS A 92 9.62 11.44 3.31
N ALA A 93 9.16 12.65 3.06
CA ALA A 93 8.21 12.96 2.01
C ALA A 93 8.85 13.94 1.02
N ILE A 94 8.84 13.59 -0.26
CA ILE A 94 9.47 14.33 -1.36
C ILE A 94 8.41 14.62 -2.43
N ALA A 95 8.43 15.83 -2.97
CA ALA A 95 7.61 16.21 -4.11
C ALA A 95 8.06 15.43 -5.37
N GLU A 96 7.15 14.66 -5.99
CA GLU A 96 7.40 13.94 -7.25
C GLU A 96 7.31 14.85 -8.46
N ASP A 97 6.43 15.84 -8.37
CA ASP A 97 6.19 16.92 -9.31
C ASP A 97 5.94 18.23 -8.54
N ASP A 98 5.50 19.30 -9.20
CA ASP A 98 5.14 20.54 -8.52
C ASP A 98 3.90 20.32 -7.63
N VAL A 99 4.05 20.52 -6.33
CA VAL A 99 3.03 20.25 -5.31
C VAL A 99 2.53 21.54 -4.69
N GLU A 100 1.22 21.63 -4.54
CA GLU A 100 0.57 22.61 -3.66
C GLU A 100 -0.18 21.84 -2.56
N LEU A 101 0.01 22.24 -1.31
CA LEU A 101 -0.62 21.62 -0.16
C LEU A 101 -1.12 22.67 0.85
N LEU A 102 -2.14 22.27 1.60
CA LEU A 102 -2.58 22.98 2.78
C LEU A 102 -1.86 22.38 4.01
N ALA A 103 -1.01 23.19 4.63
CA ALA A 103 -0.31 22.84 5.86
C ALA A 103 -1.24 23.10 7.04
N ILE A 104 -1.77 22.04 7.64
CA ILE A 104 -2.68 22.10 8.79
C ILE A 104 -1.86 22.05 10.07
N PRO A 105 -1.97 23.03 10.99
CA PRO A 105 -1.26 23.04 12.25
C PRO A 105 -1.61 21.83 13.13
N HIS A 106 -0.63 21.29 13.84
CA HIS A 106 -0.80 20.08 14.65
C HIS A 106 -1.80 20.25 15.81
N ASP A 107 -1.91 21.44 16.38
CA ASP A 107 -2.83 21.78 17.46
C ASP A 107 -4.31 21.72 17.05
N LYS A 108 -4.60 21.80 15.75
CA LYS A 108 -5.95 21.68 15.21
C LYS A 108 -6.40 20.24 14.99
N LEU A 109 -5.49 19.29 14.89
CA LEU A 109 -5.80 17.92 14.49
C LEU A 109 -6.74 17.23 15.48
N ASP A 110 -6.43 17.30 16.77
CA ASP A 110 -7.24 16.68 17.84
C ASP A 110 -8.54 17.45 18.11
N GLU A 111 -8.48 18.78 18.07
CA GLU A 111 -9.66 19.63 18.21
C GLU A 111 -10.71 19.25 17.15
N TRP A 112 -10.29 19.13 15.89
CA TRP A 112 -11.18 18.82 14.78
C TRP A 112 -11.71 17.39 14.80
N LEU A 113 -10.97 16.42 15.36
CA LEU A 113 -11.49 15.05 15.56
C LEU A 113 -12.73 15.00 16.43
N CYS A 114 -12.77 15.82 17.47
CA CYS A 114 -13.91 15.91 18.38
C CYS A 114 -15.03 16.80 17.84
N LYS A 115 -14.68 17.84 17.06
CA LYS A 115 -15.61 18.88 16.65
C LYS A 115 -16.31 18.57 15.33
N TYR A 116 -15.63 17.93 14.37
CA TYR A 116 -16.10 17.74 13.01
C TYR A 116 -16.16 16.27 12.60
N SER A 117 -17.35 15.79 12.31
CA SER A 117 -17.55 14.40 11.87
C SER A 117 -16.91 14.11 10.53
N SER A 118 -16.91 15.07 9.61
CA SER A 118 -16.26 14.96 8.30
C SER A 118 -14.74 14.81 8.43
N TRP A 119 -14.09 15.49 9.38
CA TRP A 119 -12.67 15.33 9.68
C TRP A 119 -12.36 13.95 10.23
N LYS A 120 -13.11 13.53 11.24
CA LYS A 120 -12.95 12.18 11.83
C LYS A 120 -13.08 11.10 10.75
N ASN A 121 -14.12 11.19 9.92
CA ASN A 121 -14.35 10.21 8.85
C ASN A 121 -13.22 10.23 7.80
N TYR A 122 -12.71 11.40 7.45
CA TYR A 122 -11.58 11.55 6.54
C TYR A 122 -10.31 10.89 7.09
N ILE A 123 -9.96 11.16 8.34
CA ILE A 123 -8.79 10.55 9.00
C ILE A 123 -8.94 9.03 9.10
N MET A 124 -10.10 8.52 9.55
CA MET A 124 -10.35 7.08 9.63
C MET A 124 -10.26 6.40 8.26
N ARG A 125 -10.79 7.03 7.22
CA ARG A 125 -10.67 6.53 5.84
C ARG A 125 -9.22 6.48 5.39
N SER A 126 -8.46 7.54 5.62
CA SER A 126 -7.03 7.60 5.26
C SER A 126 -6.22 6.46 5.89
N PHE A 127 -6.44 6.18 7.18
CA PHE A 127 -5.79 5.04 7.85
C PHE A 127 -6.27 3.70 7.29
N ASN A 128 -7.57 3.55 7.04
CA ASN A 128 -8.13 2.30 6.50
C ASN A 128 -7.58 1.99 5.10
N GLU A 129 -7.47 2.98 4.24
CA GLU A 129 -6.88 2.83 2.89
C GLU A 129 -5.44 2.34 2.98
N ARG A 130 -4.61 2.93 3.84
CA ARG A 130 -3.22 2.48 4.06
C ARG A 130 -3.15 1.07 4.64
N PHE A 131 -4.05 0.73 5.56
CA PHE A 131 -4.14 -0.62 6.12
C PHE A 131 -4.50 -1.66 5.04
N LEU A 132 -5.47 -1.36 4.18
CA LEU A 132 -5.84 -2.25 3.08
C LEU A 132 -4.72 -2.42 2.04
N GLU A 133 -3.98 -1.36 1.72
CA GLU A 133 -2.79 -1.44 0.87
C GLU A 133 -1.71 -2.34 1.48
N LEU A 134 -1.47 -2.22 2.79
CA LEU A 134 -0.54 -3.08 3.52
C LEU A 134 -0.96 -4.54 3.46
N LEU A 135 -2.24 -4.84 3.72
CA LEU A 135 -2.78 -6.20 3.61
C LEU A 135 -2.59 -6.77 2.21
N LYS A 136 -2.89 -5.98 1.17
CA LYS A 136 -2.68 -6.38 -0.23
C LYS A 136 -1.21 -6.67 -0.54
N SER A 137 -0.29 -5.89 0.01
CA SER A 137 1.15 -6.12 -0.14
C SER A 137 1.60 -7.43 0.52
N ILE A 138 1.10 -7.70 1.74
CA ILE A 138 1.35 -8.96 2.46
C ILE A 138 0.79 -10.15 1.67
N GLU A 139 -0.44 -10.05 1.17
CA GLU A 139 -1.04 -11.07 0.32
C GLU A 139 -0.18 -11.33 -0.92
N THR A 140 0.27 -10.28 -1.62
CA THR A 140 1.11 -10.40 -2.82
C THR A 140 2.41 -11.14 -2.51
N ILE A 141 3.10 -10.79 -1.42
CA ILE A 141 4.34 -11.45 -1.00
C ILE A 141 4.09 -12.92 -0.63
N ALA A 142 3.02 -13.19 0.12
CA ALA A 142 2.65 -14.54 0.52
C ALA A 142 2.30 -15.43 -0.69
N PHE A 143 1.54 -14.90 -1.64
CA PHE A 143 1.19 -15.60 -2.88
C PHE A 143 2.42 -15.86 -3.76
N HIS A 144 3.31 -14.89 -3.92
CA HIS A 144 4.51 -15.06 -4.74
C HIS A 144 5.43 -16.16 -4.19
N LYS A 145 5.67 -16.15 -2.88
CA LYS A 145 6.44 -17.24 -2.22
C LYS A 145 5.78 -18.61 -2.37
N LEU A 146 4.46 -18.66 -2.31
CA LEU A 146 3.73 -19.93 -2.45
C LEU A 146 3.70 -20.42 -3.89
N ASP A 147 3.61 -19.52 -4.87
CA ASP A 147 3.71 -19.86 -6.30
C ASP A 147 5.08 -20.48 -6.62
N GLU A 148 6.17 -19.87 -6.16
CA GLU A 148 7.53 -20.42 -6.29
C GLU A 148 7.65 -21.81 -5.63
N ARG A 149 7.08 -21.99 -4.43
CA ARG A 149 7.07 -23.27 -3.72
C ARG A 149 6.26 -24.33 -4.48
N LEU A 150 5.11 -23.95 -5.05
CA LEU A 150 4.29 -24.87 -5.86
C LEU A 150 5.02 -25.29 -7.14
N ILE A 151 5.66 -24.35 -7.84
CA ILE A 151 6.45 -24.63 -9.03
C ILE A 151 7.61 -25.60 -8.68
N SER A 152 8.33 -25.33 -7.61
CA SER A 152 9.43 -26.19 -7.13
C SER A 152 8.94 -27.58 -6.76
N TYR A 153 7.81 -27.66 -6.08
CA TYR A 153 7.14 -28.92 -5.74
C TYR A 153 6.80 -29.75 -6.98
N LEU A 154 6.17 -29.15 -7.98
CA LEU A 154 5.78 -29.84 -9.21
C LEU A 154 7.02 -30.31 -10.01
N LYS A 155 8.07 -29.50 -10.07
CA LYS A 155 9.35 -29.87 -10.70
C LYS A 155 10.00 -31.07 -9.99
N GLU A 156 9.99 -31.08 -8.68
CA GLU A 156 10.58 -32.18 -7.89
C GLU A 156 9.78 -33.47 -8.08
N LYS A 157 8.45 -33.42 -8.06
CA LYS A 157 7.60 -34.58 -8.37
C LYS A 157 7.85 -35.11 -9.78
N GLN A 158 8.02 -34.23 -10.78
CA GLN A 158 8.41 -34.62 -12.13
C GLN A 158 9.78 -35.31 -12.17
N ARG A 159 10.77 -34.73 -11.50
CA ARG A 159 12.12 -35.28 -11.44
C ARG A 159 12.15 -36.69 -10.85
N LEU A 160 11.43 -36.89 -9.74
CA LEU A 160 11.38 -38.16 -9.01
C LEU A 160 10.62 -39.25 -9.79
N SER A 161 9.54 -38.89 -10.47
CA SER A 161 8.72 -39.86 -11.22
C SER A 161 9.23 -40.13 -12.64
N GLY A 162 10.07 -39.26 -13.18
CA GLY A 162 10.49 -39.29 -14.60
C GLY A 162 9.34 -38.98 -15.58
N SER A 163 8.17 -38.58 -15.09
CA SER A 163 6.95 -38.35 -15.86
C SER A 163 6.55 -36.87 -15.88
N SER A 164 6.06 -36.38 -17.02
CA SER A 164 5.44 -35.05 -17.10
C SER A 164 4.07 -34.97 -16.43
N ILE A 165 3.54 -36.09 -15.93
CA ILE A 165 2.28 -36.16 -15.22
C ILE A 165 2.55 -36.34 -13.72
N VAL A 166 2.15 -35.37 -12.94
CA VAL A 166 2.17 -35.40 -11.48
C VAL A 166 0.82 -35.87 -10.97
N LYS A 167 0.80 -37.04 -10.31
CA LYS A 167 -0.42 -37.59 -9.69
C LYS A 167 -0.56 -37.04 -8.27
N ALA A 168 -1.32 -35.99 -8.11
CA ALA A 168 -1.61 -35.37 -6.82
C ALA A 168 -2.95 -34.64 -6.86
N SER A 169 -3.74 -34.79 -5.81
CA SER A 169 -4.94 -33.95 -5.62
C SER A 169 -4.55 -32.56 -5.10
N HIS A 170 -5.38 -31.57 -5.37
CA HIS A 170 -5.19 -30.22 -4.80
C HIS A 170 -5.17 -30.22 -3.28
N TYR A 171 -5.83 -31.18 -2.64
CA TYR A 171 -5.83 -31.35 -1.20
C TYR A 171 -4.45 -31.83 -0.68
N LEU A 172 -3.87 -32.84 -1.34
CA LEU A 172 -2.54 -33.34 -1.00
C LEU A 172 -1.48 -32.26 -1.16
N ILE A 173 -1.51 -31.50 -2.26
CA ILE A 173 -0.58 -30.42 -2.51
C ILE A 173 -0.72 -29.34 -1.43
N ALA A 174 -1.95 -29.00 -1.06
CA ALA A 174 -2.23 -28.02 -0.03
C ALA A 174 -1.67 -28.45 1.33
N ASP A 175 -1.82 -29.71 1.70
CA ASP A 175 -1.30 -30.28 2.93
C ASP A 175 0.25 -30.27 2.94
N GLU A 176 0.89 -30.79 1.89
CA GLU A 176 2.35 -30.82 1.75
C GLU A 176 2.99 -29.41 1.69
N LEU A 177 2.28 -28.41 1.18
CA LEU A 177 2.74 -27.02 1.13
C LEU A 177 2.25 -26.16 2.32
N ALA A 178 1.58 -26.76 3.31
CA ALA A 178 1.04 -26.10 4.50
C ALA A 178 0.16 -24.87 4.15
N THR A 179 -0.81 -25.06 3.26
CA THR A 179 -1.73 -24.03 2.80
C THR A 179 -3.15 -24.58 2.57
N SER A 180 -4.10 -23.74 2.14
CA SER A 180 -5.45 -24.21 1.87
C SER A 180 -5.62 -24.75 0.45
N ARG A 181 -6.54 -25.72 0.30
CA ARG A 181 -6.94 -26.24 -1.02
C ARG A 181 -7.40 -25.14 -1.98
N VAL A 182 -8.11 -24.14 -1.45
CA VAL A 182 -8.63 -23.02 -2.27
C VAL A 182 -7.48 -22.25 -2.90
N VAL A 183 -6.42 -21.96 -2.14
CA VAL A 183 -5.24 -21.26 -2.62
C VAL A 183 -4.50 -22.10 -3.69
N ILE A 184 -4.27 -23.39 -3.44
CA ILE A 184 -3.65 -24.29 -4.43
C ILE A 184 -4.46 -24.34 -5.71
N SER A 185 -5.80 -24.48 -5.61
CA SER A 185 -6.67 -24.52 -6.80
C SER A 185 -6.57 -23.24 -7.63
N ARG A 186 -6.45 -22.08 -6.97
CA ARG A 186 -6.29 -20.77 -7.64
C ARG A 186 -4.93 -20.66 -8.34
N LEU A 187 -3.84 -21.05 -7.67
CA LEU A 187 -2.51 -21.01 -8.25
C LEU A 187 -2.36 -21.99 -9.44
N LEU A 188 -2.86 -23.21 -9.30
CA LEU A 188 -2.85 -24.19 -10.40
C LEU A 188 -3.68 -23.69 -11.60
N LYS A 189 -4.83 -23.04 -11.35
CA LYS A 189 -5.63 -22.46 -12.42
C LYS A 189 -4.90 -21.31 -13.11
N GLN A 190 -4.15 -20.52 -12.39
CA GLN A 190 -3.29 -19.47 -12.98
C GLN A 190 -2.20 -20.09 -13.86
N LEU A 191 -1.50 -21.13 -13.40
CA LEU A 191 -0.50 -21.85 -14.19
C LEU A 191 -1.10 -22.49 -15.45
N GLU A 192 -2.34 -22.97 -15.37
CA GLU A 192 -3.07 -23.49 -16.55
C GLU A 192 -3.40 -22.37 -17.54
N ASN A 193 -3.91 -21.22 -17.07
CA ASN A 193 -4.16 -20.06 -17.91
C ASN A 193 -2.89 -19.55 -18.60
N ASP A 194 -1.74 -19.61 -17.92
CA ASP A 194 -0.42 -19.30 -18.45
C ASP A 194 0.15 -20.40 -19.38
N LYS A 195 -0.64 -21.44 -19.67
CA LYS A 195 -0.28 -22.59 -20.53
C LYS A 195 0.97 -23.34 -20.05
N LYS A 196 1.27 -23.29 -18.77
CA LYS A 196 2.39 -24.00 -18.15
C LYS A 196 2.04 -25.42 -17.76
N ILE A 197 0.77 -25.68 -17.45
CA ILE A 197 0.24 -26.99 -17.05
C ILE A 197 -1.13 -27.23 -17.70
N ILE A 198 -1.59 -28.50 -17.63
CA ILE A 198 -2.98 -28.89 -17.92
C ILE A 198 -3.50 -29.64 -16.69
N LEU A 199 -4.68 -29.26 -16.21
CA LEU A 199 -5.33 -29.88 -15.07
C LEU A 199 -6.27 -30.99 -15.50
N TYR A 200 -6.10 -32.16 -14.89
CA TYR A 200 -7.02 -33.29 -14.95
C TYR A 200 -7.52 -33.65 -13.55
N ARG A 201 -8.44 -34.58 -13.45
CA ARG A 201 -8.89 -35.07 -12.14
C ARG A 201 -7.78 -35.81 -11.41
N ASN A 202 -7.25 -35.20 -10.34
CA ASN A 202 -6.13 -35.69 -9.53
C ASN A 202 -4.79 -35.89 -10.30
N GLU A 203 -4.65 -35.27 -11.45
CA GLU A 203 -3.43 -35.32 -12.25
C GLU A 203 -3.12 -33.92 -12.83
N ILE A 204 -1.86 -33.58 -12.88
CA ILE A 204 -1.36 -32.31 -13.40
C ILE A 204 -0.31 -32.63 -14.45
N LYS A 205 -0.57 -32.29 -15.70
CA LYS A 205 0.39 -32.45 -16.79
C LYS A 205 1.24 -31.19 -16.93
N LEU A 206 2.53 -31.32 -16.78
CA LEU A 206 3.48 -30.23 -16.98
C LEU A 206 3.82 -30.09 -18.47
N MET A 207 3.74 -28.88 -19.00
CA MET A 207 4.03 -28.58 -20.40
C MET A 207 5.53 -28.37 -20.62
N SER A 208 5.99 -28.47 -21.87
CA SER A 208 7.42 -28.35 -22.22
C SER A 208 8.05 -27.02 -21.80
N GLY A 209 7.27 -25.95 -21.68
CA GLY A 209 7.70 -24.65 -21.18
C GLY A 209 7.84 -24.54 -19.66
N PHE A 210 7.51 -25.58 -18.89
CA PHE A 210 7.66 -25.61 -17.44
C PHE A 210 9.14 -25.73 -16.99
N LYS A 211 10.04 -25.97 -17.94
CA LYS A 211 11.43 -26.34 -17.66
C LYS A 211 12.40 -25.19 -17.41
N ASN A 212 12.11 -23.93 -17.68
CA ASN A 212 13.11 -22.85 -17.47
C ASN A 212 12.47 -21.49 -17.15
N ASN A 213 12.67 -21.05 -15.96
CA ASN A 213 13.22 -19.73 -15.61
C ASN A 213 14.12 -19.92 -14.41
#